data_45c1b98392f2a00bb8c9677004d146fb
#
_entry.id   45c1b98392f2a00bb8c9677004d146fb
#
_cell.length_a   1.000
_cell.length_b   1.000
_cell.length_c   1.000
_cell.angle_alpha   90.00
_cell.angle_beta   90.00
_cell.angle_gamma   90.00
#
_symmetry.space_group_name_H-M   'P 1'
#
loop_
_entity.id
_entity.type
_entity.pdbx_description
1 polymer ?
#
loop_
_entity_poly.entity_id
_entity_poly.type
_entity_poly.pdbx_seq_one_letter_code
_entity_poly.pdbx_strand_id
1 'polypeptide(L)'
;MKAPRNADCEALNRRFGAPGRIVFRPSKHDAPIVVLANQYGSAEVALFGAQTLSYRPTGNPPVLYLPHPYDETPAGAEIHGGIPVCWPWFARCGPAGSKLHGVARYARWRVTGSEYSEDVTEVTLALESDAETRKAWPHDFALELKVSVSMKLTLALRATNTGTEAF
;
A
#
# COMPACT_ATOMS: atom_id res chain seq x y z
N MET A 1 -14.02 -19.20 6.68
CA MET A 1 -13.35 -19.74 5.47
C MET A 1 -12.84 -18.53 4.68
N LYS A 2 -11.52 -18.31 4.63
CA LYS A 2 -10.95 -17.18 3.86
C LYS A 2 -11.18 -17.44 2.38
N ALA A 3 -11.69 -16.43 1.64
CA ALA A 3 -11.84 -16.51 0.20
C ALA A 3 -10.48 -16.78 -0.45
N PRO A 4 -10.42 -17.56 -1.53
CA PRO A 4 -9.16 -17.86 -2.19
C PRO A 4 -8.49 -16.56 -2.67
N ARG A 5 -7.22 -16.40 -2.32
CA ARG A 5 -6.39 -15.21 -2.64
C ARG A 5 -6.35 -14.89 -4.14
N ASN A 6 -6.54 -15.88 -5.00
CA ASN A 6 -6.60 -15.73 -6.46
C ASN A 6 -7.87 -14.99 -6.93
N ALA A 7 -9.04 -15.21 -6.32
CA ALA A 7 -10.28 -14.56 -6.72
C ALA A 7 -10.24 -13.03 -6.50
N ASP A 8 -9.57 -12.58 -5.44
CA ASP A 8 -9.38 -11.14 -5.19
C ASP A 8 -8.51 -10.50 -6.29
N CYS A 9 -7.42 -11.16 -6.69
CA CYS A 9 -6.52 -10.66 -7.74
C CYS A 9 -7.22 -10.62 -9.11
N GLU A 10 -8.01 -11.64 -9.45
CA GLU A 10 -8.78 -11.66 -10.69
C GLU A 10 -9.80 -10.51 -10.76
N ALA A 11 -10.52 -10.27 -9.65
CA ALA A 11 -11.48 -9.17 -9.56
C ALA A 11 -10.78 -7.80 -9.69
N LEU A 12 -9.64 -7.61 -9.00
CA LEU A 12 -8.85 -6.39 -9.10
C LEU A 12 -8.27 -6.19 -10.50
N ASN A 13 -7.74 -7.24 -11.14
CA ASN A 13 -7.22 -7.16 -12.50
C ASN A 13 -8.32 -6.83 -13.52
N ARG A 14 -9.53 -7.39 -13.37
CA ARG A 14 -10.67 -7.04 -14.25
C ARG A 14 -11.09 -5.57 -14.11
N ARG A 15 -11.00 -5.01 -12.89
CA ARG A 15 -11.52 -3.66 -12.61
C ARG A 15 -10.46 -2.57 -12.78
N PHE A 16 -9.23 -2.84 -12.36
CA PHE A 16 -8.16 -1.84 -12.25
C PHE A 16 -6.88 -2.25 -12.97
N GLY A 17 -6.82 -3.47 -13.51
CA GLY A 17 -5.63 -3.97 -14.19
C GLY A 17 -5.48 -3.40 -15.60
N ALA A 18 -4.25 -3.29 -16.05
CA ALA A 18 -3.86 -3.00 -17.42
C ALA A 18 -2.67 -3.91 -17.78
N PRO A 19 -2.81 -4.84 -18.74
CA PRO A 19 -1.76 -5.79 -19.08
C PRO A 19 -0.42 -5.11 -19.35
N GLY A 20 0.65 -5.59 -18.69
CA GLY A 20 2.00 -5.03 -18.81
C GLY A 20 2.21 -3.69 -18.11
N ARG A 21 1.18 -3.10 -17.52
CA ARG A 21 1.24 -1.81 -16.81
C ARG A 21 0.85 -1.93 -15.35
N ILE A 22 -0.33 -2.49 -15.07
CA ILE A 22 -0.89 -2.62 -13.73
C ILE A 22 -1.39 -4.05 -13.55
N VAL A 23 -0.75 -4.81 -12.68
CA VAL A 23 -1.06 -6.22 -12.46
C VAL A 23 -1.17 -6.50 -10.97
N PHE A 24 -2.30 -7.06 -10.55
CA PHE A 24 -2.48 -7.55 -9.18
C PHE A 24 -2.12 -9.01 -9.12
N ARG A 25 -1.20 -9.36 -8.22
CA ARG A 25 -0.76 -10.74 -7.98
C ARG A 25 -1.00 -11.16 -6.53
N PRO A 26 -1.21 -12.47 -6.27
CA PRO A 26 -1.33 -12.97 -4.90
C PRO A 26 -0.02 -12.80 -4.15
N SER A 27 -0.13 -12.69 -2.82
CA SER A 27 1.00 -12.82 -1.91
C SER A 27 0.74 -13.93 -0.89
N LYS A 28 1.74 -14.31 -0.11
CA LYS A 28 1.56 -15.19 1.05
C LYS A 28 0.85 -14.49 2.23
N HIS A 29 0.76 -13.18 2.19
CA HIS A 29 0.00 -12.36 3.13
C HIS A 29 -1.48 -12.25 2.74
N ASP A 30 -2.30 -11.73 3.64
CA ASP A 30 -3.76 -11.64 3.45
C ASP A 30 -4.21 -10.55 2.45
N ALA A 31 -3.30 -9.97 1.69
CA ALA A 31 -3.60 -8.93 0.71
C ALA A 31 -2.72 -9.07 -0.54
N PRO A 32 -3.27 -8.77 -1.73
CA PRO A 32 -2.52 -8.76 -2.98
C PRO A 32 -1.37 -7.74 -2.98
N ILE A 33 -0.48 -7.92 -3.96
CA ILE A 33 0.51 -6.93 -4.37
C ILE A 33 0.05 -6.36 -5.71
N VAL A 34 0.12 -5.04 -5.89
CA VAL A 34 0.03 -4.42 -7.20
C VAL A 34 1.43 -4.15 -7.75
N VAL A 35 1.65 -4.54 -8.99
CA VAL A 35 2.85 -4.26 -9.78
C VAL A 35 2.51 -3.15 -10.76
N LEU A 36 3.26 -2.05 -10.69
CA LEU A 36 3.20 -0.93 -11.63
C LEU A 36 4.43 -1.00 -12.52
N ALA A 37 4.26 -0.87 -13.83
CA ALA A 37 5.37 -0.88 -14.76
C ALA A 37 5.11 0.04 -15.97
N ASN A 38 6.19 0.66 -16.47
CA ASN A 38 6.22 1.38 -17.73
C ASN A 38 7.64 1.39 -18.31
N GLN A 39 7.87 2.19 -19.33
CA GLN A 39 9.18 2.29 -19.96
C GLN A 39 10.29 2.83 -19.03
N TYR A 40 9.93 3.57 -17.98
CA TYR A 40 10.89 4.19 -17.05
C TYR A 40 11.25 3.32 -15.85
N GLY A 41 10.41 2.33 -15.50
CA GLY A 41 10.67 1.48 -14.36
C GLY A 41 9.48 0.67 -13.89
N SER A 42 9.66 0.03 -12.74
CA SER A 42 8.62 -0.74 -12.08
C SER A 42 8.63 -0.53 -10.57
N ALA A 43 7.46 -0.66 -9.94
CA ALA A 43 7.29 -0.65 -8.50
C ALA A 43 6.30 -1.74 -8.05
N GLU A 44 6.47 -2.23 -6.83
CA GLU A 44 5.54 -3.14 -6.19
C GLU A 44 4.98 -2.52 -4.92
N VAL A 45 3.67 -2.61 -4.74
CA VAL A 45 2.98 -2.08 -3.56
C VAL A 45 2.10 -3.16 -2.95
N ALA A 46 2.32 -3.48 -1.69
CA ALA A 46 1.44 -4.39 -0.94
C ALA A 46 0.15 -3.67 -0.56
N LEU A 47 -1.01 -4.29 -0.77
CA LEU A 47 -2.29 -3.73 -0.31
C LEU A 47 -2.46 -3.83 1.22
N PHE A 48 -1.64 -4.64 1.90
CA PHE A 48 -1.50 -4.59 3.35
C PHE A 48 -0.51 -3.49 3.72
N GLY A 49 -0.97 -2.51 4.49
CA GLY A 49 -0.19 -1.34 4.89
C GLY A 49 0.10 -0.32 3.79
N ALA A 50 -0.39 -0.54 2.58
CA ALA A 50 -0.06 0.26 1.38
C ALA A 50 1.46 0.48 1.21
N GLN A 51 2.26 -0.52 1.64
CA GLN A 51 3.70 -0.41 1.68
C GLN A 51 4.29 -0.58 0.29
N THR A 52 5.04 0.42 -0.18
CA THR A 52 5.84 0.29 -1.40
C THR A 52 7.04 -0.59 -1.11
N LEU A 53 7.08 -1.76 -1.73
CA LEU A 53 8.05 -2.82 -1.47
C LEU A 53 9.32 -2.63 -2.29
N SER A 54 9.16 -2.28 -3.56
CA SER A 54 10.27 -2.15 -4.48
C SER A 54 10.05 -0.99 -5.46
N TYR A 55 11.14 -0.43 -5.94
CA TYR A 55 11.20 0.45 -7.08
C TYR A 55 12.50 0.18 -7.85
N ARG A 56 12.37 -0.06 -9.14
CA ARG A 56 13.50 -0.27 -10.04
C ARG A 56 13.34 0.60 -11.28
N PRO A 57 14.17 1.63 -11.46
CA PRO A 57 14.26 2.34 -12.72
C PRO A 57 14.77 1.42 -13.83
N THR A 58 14.31 1.61 -15.05
CA THR A 58 14.77 0.82 -16.21
C THR A 58 16.28 0.95 -16.41
N GLY A 59 16.96 -0.17 -16.59
CA GLY A 59 18.42 -0.21 -16.76
C GLY A 59 19.24 0.00 -15.48
N ASN A 60 18.59 0.14 -14.30
CA ASN A 60 19.26 0.38 -13.03
C ASN A 60 18.95 -0.70 -11.98
N PRO A 61 19.78 -0.86 -10.94
CA PRO A 61 19.48 -1.71 -9.80
C PRO A 61 18.26 -1.18 -9.00
N PRO A 62 17.65 -2.02 -8.14
CA PRO A 62 16.60 -1.59 -7.23
C PRO A 62 17.07 -0.44 -6.34
N VAL A 63 16.19 0.56 -6.13
CA VAL A 63 16.44 1.72 -5.27
C VAL A 63 16.07 1.45 -3.83
N LEU A 64 14.97 0.70 -3.62
CA LEU A 64 14.47 0.40 -2.28
C LEU A 64 15.07 -0.91 -1.78
N TYR A 65 15.47 -0.91 -0.52
CA TYR A 65 16.00 -2.08 0.18
C TYR A 65 14.86 -2.87 0.84
N LEU A 66 14.84 -4.18 0.61
CA LEU A 66 14.10 -5.15 1.40
C LEU A 66 15.08 -6.21 1.88
N PRO A 67 15.16 -6.54 3.19
CA PRO A 67 16.08 -7.53 3.71
C PRO A 67 15.78 -8.95 3.18
N HIS A 68 14.49 -9.22 2.90
CA HIS A 68 14.00 -10.49 2.36
C HIS A 68 12.87 -10.19 1.36
N PRO A 69 12.61 -11.08 0.38
CA PRO A 69 11.42 -11.00 -0.44
C PRO A 69 10.16 -10.90 0.43
N TYR A 70 9.20 -10.08 0.03
CA TYR A 70 7.97 -9.86 0.80
C TYR A 70 7.25 -11.16 1.17
N ASP A 71 7.20 -12.10 0.24
CA ASP A 71 6.56 -13.40 0.45
C ASP A 71 7.32 -14.31 1.43
N GLU A 72 8.55 -14.01 1.79
CA GLU A 72 9.33 -14.74 2.81
C GLU A 72 9.15 -14.18 4.22
N THR A 73 8.59 -12.96 4.34
CA THR A 73 8.25 -12.38 5.64
C THR A 73 7.10 -13.17 6.27
N PRO A 74 7.19 -13.59 7.56
CA PRO A 74 6.11 -14.28 8.23
C PRO A 74 4.81 -13.48 8.23
N ALA A 75 3.66 -14.15 8.07
CA ALA A 75 2.35 -13.48 8.09
C ALA A 75 2.14 -12.75 9.43
N GLY A 76 1.77 -11.47 9.36
CA GLY A 76 1.57 -10.60 10.52
C GLY A 76 2.84 -10.00 11.12
N ALA A 77 4.03 -10.36 10.60
CA ALA A 77 5.27 -9.70 10.97
C ALA A 77 5.39 -8.32 10.31
N GLU A 78 6.14 -7.44 10.95
CA GLU A 78 6.46 -6.14 10.38
C GLU A 78 7.38 -6.31 9.17
N ILE A 79 7.04 -5.62 8.10
CA ILE A 79 7.88 -5.55 6.91
C ILE A 79 8.92 -4.45 7.14
N HIS A 80 10.18 -4.84 7.23
CA HIS A 80 11.29 -3.91 7.29
C HIS A 80 11.77 -3.58 5.88
N GLY A 81 12.10 -2.30 5.63
CA GLY A 81 12.51 -1.83 4.30
C GLY A 81 11.34 -1.32 3.44
N GLY A 82 11.63 -0.97 2.19
CA GLY A 82 10.66 -0.29 1.34
C GLY A 82 10.25 1.09 1.88
N ILE A 83 9.03 1.52 1.55
CA ILE A 83 8.44 2.78 2.05
C ILE A 83 7.13 2.45 2.77
N PRO A 84 7.13 2.36 4.12
CA PRO A 84 5.92 2.11 4.91
C PRO A 84 5.09 3.39 5.07
N VAL A 85 3.77 3.25 5.21
CA VAL A 85 2.88 4.34 5.62
C VAL A 85 2.77 4.36 7.15
N CYS A 86 3.45 5.32 7.78
CA CYS A 86 3.40 5.54 9.23
C CYS A 86 2.38 6.64 9.54
N TRP A 87 1.17 6.26 9.96
CA TRP A 87 0.10 7.21 10.24
C TRP A 87 -0.88 6.64 11.30
N PRO A 88 -1.41 7.42 12.26
CA PRO A 88 -1.22 8.88 12.46
C PRO A 88 0.01 9.25 13.29
N TRP A 89 0.78 8.29 13.80
CA TRP A 89 2.02 8.57 14.56
C TRP A 89 3.20 7.79 14.02
N PHE A 90 4.40 8.26 14.34
CA PHE A 90 5.66 7.59 14.06
C PHE A 90 6.24 6.97 15.34
N ALA A 91 6.98 5.87 15.21
CA ALA A 91 7.59 5.14 16.31
C ALA A 91 6.58 4.79 17.44
N ARG A 92 6.92 5.04 18.69
CA ARG A 92 6.10 4.81 19.89
C ARG A 92 5.33 6.06 20.32
N CYS A 93 5.13 7.05 19.44
CA CYS A 93 4.49 8.33 19.78
C CYS A 93 2.95 8.25 19.86
N GLY A 94 2.37 7.08 19.73
CA GLY A 94 0.92 6.87 19.87
C GLY A 94 0.48 6.64 21.31
N PRO A 95 -0.84 6.40 21.52
CA PRO A 95 -1.39 6.04 22.83
C PRO A 95 -0.70 4.85 23.47
N ALA A 96 -0.72 4.78 24.78
CA ALA A 96 -0.11 3.67 25.52
C ALA A 96 -0.65 2.31 25.07
N GLY A 97 0.24 1.36 24.80
CA GLY A 97 -0.11 0.02 24.31
C GLY A 97 -0.45 -0.07 22.81
N SER A 98 -0.42 1.05 22.07
CA SER A 98 -0.64 1.03 20.62
C SER A 98 0.55 0.42 19.86
N LYS A 99 0.28 -0.01 18.62
CA LYS A 99 1.31 -0.54 17.72
C LYS A 99 2.28 0.56 17.29
N LEU A 100 3.50 0.18 16.92
CA LEU A 100 4.47 1.10 16.35
C LEU A 100 3.96 1.70 15.02
N HIS A 101 4.24 2.97 14.79
CA HIS A 101 4.01 3.64 13.50
C HIS A 101 2.54 3.76 13.09
N GLY A 102 1.64 3.84 14.06
CA GLY A 102 0.23 4.09 13.78
C GLY A 102 -0.58 2.88 13.37
N VAL A 103 -1.74 3.13 12.78
CA VAL A 103 -2.72 2.10 12.40
C VAL A 103 -2.64 1.72 10.92
N ALA A 104 -2.23 2.67 10.07
CA ALA A 104 -2.30 2.53 8.62
C ALA A 104 -1.47 1.37 8.06
N ARG A 105 -0.28 1.11 8.62
CA ARG A 105 0.62 0.03 8.16
C ARG A 105 0.13 -1.38 8.51
N TYR A 106 -0.86 -1.51 9.38
CA TYR A 106 -1.44 -2.79 9.82
C TYR A 106 -2.84 -3.03 9.25
N ALA A 107 -3.30 -2.17 8.39
CA ALA A 107 -4.60 -2.24 7.75
C ALA A 107 -4.51 -2.75 6.31
N ARG A 108 -5.58 -3.36 5.82
CA ARG A 108 -5.74 -3.66 4.41
C ARG A 108 -6.32 -2.45 3.70
N TRP A 109 -5.59 -1.90 2.74
CA TRP A 109 -6.04 -0.81 1.90
C TRP A 109 -6.83 -1.35 0.70
N ARG A 110 -7.85 -0.62 0.28
CA ARG A 110 -8.59 -0.96 -0.93
C ARG A 110 -8.12 -0.13 -2.12
N VAL A 111 -8.15 -0.72 -3.30
CA VAL A 111 -7.91 -0.01 -4.55
C VAL A 111 -9.16 0.81 -4.91
N THR A 112 -8.98 2.09 -5.19
CA THR A 112 -10.06 3.01 -5.57
C THR A 112 -9.93 3.52 -6.99
N GLY A 113 -8.71 3.48 -7.56
CA GLY A 113 -8.44 3.92 -8.90
C GLY A 113 -7.14 3.36 -9.45
N SER A 114 -7.02 3.39 -10.75
CA SER A 114 -5.79 3.14 -11.49
C SER A 114 -5.81 3.95 -12.78
N GLU A 115 -4.67 4.50 -13.14
CA GLU A 115 -4.52 5.29 -14.38
C GLU A 115 -3.20 4.91 -15.06
N TYR A 116 -3.17 4.97 -16.37
CA TYR A 116 -1.94 4.80 -17.13
C TYR A 116 -1.98 5.59 -18.42
N SER A 117 -0.80 6.04 -18.81
CA SER A 117 -0.50 6.65 -20.10
C SER A 117 0.81 6.10 -20.63
N GLU A 118 1.34 6.67 -21.69
CA GLU A 118 2.67 6.31 -22.19
C GLU A 118 3.74 6.51 -21.09
N ASP A 119 3.65 7.60 -20.34
CA ASP A 119 4.68 8.06 -19.41
C ASP A 119 4.40 7.79 -17.93
N VAL A 120 3.16 7.46 -17.57
CA VAL A 120 2.74 7.30 -16.17
C VAL A 120 1.96 6.01 -15.99
N THR A 121 2.21 5.32 -14.89
CA THR A 121 1.40 4.22 -14.40
C THR A 121 1.14 4.46 -12.92
N GLU A 122 -0.13 4.57 -12.53
CA GLU A 122 -0.55 4.98 -11.19
C GLU A 122 -1.62 4.05 -10.62
N VAL A 123 -1.57 3.84 -9.29
CA VAL A 123 -2.64 3.23 -8.50
C VAL A 123 -3.02 4.15 -7.36
N THR A 124 -4.31 4.24 -7.08
CA THR A 124 -4.87 4.94 -5.91
C THR A 124 -5.39 3.93 -4.90
N LEU A 125 -4.89 4.04 -3.67
CA LEU A 125 -5.27 3.20 -2.54
C LEU A 125 -5.97 4.05 -1.49
N ALA A 126 -6.98 3.50 -0.81
CA ALA A 126 -7.70 4.20 0.27
C ALA A 126 -7.82 3.34 1.53
N LEU A 127 -7.81 4.01 2.67
CA LEU A 127 -8.12 3.46 3.99
C LEU A 127 -9.04 4.44 4.72
N GLU A 128 -10.11 3.96 5.26
CA GLU A 128 -11.04 4.73 6.10
C GLU A 128 -11.01 4.18 7.52
N SER A 129 -11.36 5.02 8.49
CA SER A 129 -11.53 4.59 9.87
C SER A 129 -12.62 3.50 9.97
N ASP A 130 -12.35 2.49 10.76
CA ASP A 130 -13.27 1.40 11.07
C ASP A 130 -13.28 1.10 12.59
N ALA A 131 -14.02 0.10 13.01
CA ALA A 131 -14.10 -0.29 14.41
C ALA A 131 -12.74 -0.69 14.99
N GLU A 132 -11.84 -1.29 14.19
CA GLU A 132 -10.52 -1.71 14.65
C GLU A 132 -9.54 -0.54 14.76
N THR A 133 -9.53 0.37 13.81
CA THR A 133 -8.68 1.57 13.85
C THR A 133 -9.09 2.50 14.98
N ARG A 134 -10.42 2.65 15.25
CA ARG A 134 -10.93 3.48 16.33
C ARG A 134 -10.58 2.96 17.73
N LYS A 135 -10.35 1.65 17.92
CA LYS A 135 -9.86 1.11 19.19
C LYS A 135 -8.49 1.65 19.57
N ALA A 136 -7.62 1.85 18.59
CA ALA A 136 -6.28 2.36 18.81
C ALA A 136 -6.20 3.89 18.72
N TRP A 137 -7.08 4.50 17.94
CA TRP A 137 -7.12 5.94 17.71
C TRP A 137 -8.56 6.38 17.40
N PRO A 138 -9.30 6.94 18.37
CA PRO A 138 -10.74 7.15 18.30
C PRO A 138 -11.15 8.37 17.48
N HIS A 139 -10.61 8.51 16.27
CA HIS A 139 -10.92 9.58 15.33
C HIS A 139 -11.38 9.02 14.00
N ASP A 140 -12.26 9.74 13.33
CA ASP A 140 -12.71 9.41 11.99
C ASP A 140 -11.81 10.06 10.95
N PHE A 141 -11.36 9.25 10.00
CA PHE A 141 -10.43 9.69 8.96
C PHE A 141 -10.64 8.96 7.64
N ALA A 142 -10.15 9.58 6.59
CA ALA A 142 -9.93 8.94 5.30
C ALA A 142 -8.49 9.22 4.84
N LEU A 143 -7.80 8.18 4.43
CA LEU A 143 -6.48 8.25 3.80
C LEU A 143 -6.60 7.87 2.32
N GLU A 144 -5.90 8.59 1.47
CA GLU A 144 -5.69 8.26 0.07
C GLU A 144 -4.19 8.28 -0.20
N LEU A 145 -3.67 7.17 -0.74
CA LEU A 145 -2.28 7.07 -1.21
C LEU A 145 -2.30 6.85 -2.72
N LYS A 146 -1.69 7.78 -3.45
CA LYS A 146 -1.36 7.62 -4.86
C LYS A 146 0.09 7.20 -5.00
N VAL A 147 0.31 6.11 -5.72
CA VAL A 147 1.66 5.64 -6.07
C VAL A 147 1.76 5.65 -7.58
N SER A 148 2.68 6.44 -8.11
CA SER A 148 2.90 6.53 -9.55
C SER A 148 4.36 6.31 -9.94
N VAL A 149 4.55 5.57 -11.02
CA VAL A 149 5.82 5.34 -11.71
C VAL A 149 5.81 6.17 -12.98
N SER A 150 6.83 7.01 -13.13
CA SER A 150 7.13 7.78 -14.32
C SER A 150 8.65 7.82 -14.47
N MET A 151 9.26 8.91 -14.92
CA MET A 151 10.71 9.12 -14.80
C MET A 151 11.20 9.04 -13.33
N LYS A 152 10.30 9.07 -12.38
CA LYS A 152 10.52 8.91 -10.94
C LYS A 152 9.39 8.12 -10.30
N LEU A 153 9.64 7.57 -9.12
CA LEU A 153 8.59 7.08 -8.21
C LEU A 153 8.04 8.27 -7.42
N THR A 154 6.73 8.42 -7.39
CA THR A 154 6.04 9.42 -6.57
C THR A 154 5.02 8.74 -5.66
N LEU A 155 5.05 9.09 -4.38
CA LEU A 155 4.03 8.73 -3.39
C LEU A 155 3.40 10.00 -2.87
N ALA A 156 2.08 10.11 -2.97
CA ALA A 156 1.32 11.24 -2.44
C ALA A 156 0.27 10.72 -1.45
N LEU A 157 0.47 10.99 -0.16
CA LEU A 157 -0.48 10.63 0.90
C LEU A 157 -1.34 11.85 1.24
N ARG A 158 -2.65 11.68 1.14
CA ARG A 158 -3.65 12.63 1.60
C ARG A 158 -4.35 12.07 2.82
N ALA A 159 -4.39 12.83 3.91
CA ALA A 159 -5.18 12.54 5.10
C ALA A 159 -6.30 13.56 5.22
N THR A 160 -7.52 13.08 5.47
CA THR A 160 -8.70 13.91 5.65
C THR A 160 -9.33 13.55 6.99
N ASN A 161 -9.57 14.54 7.83
CA ASN A 161 -10.43 14.38 9.01
C ASN A 161 -11.88 14.30 8.52
N THR A 162 -12.54 13.18 8.79
CA THR A 162 -13.96 12.97 8.45
C THR A 162 -14.86 13.02 9.68
N GLY A 163 -14.27 13.21 10.86
CA GLY A 163 -14.99 13.41 12.12
C GLY A 163 -15.27 14.89 12.42
N THR A 164 -15.83 15.12 13.59
CA THR A 164 -16.19 16.46 14.09
C THR A 164 -15.12 17.07 14.97
N GLU A 165 -14.22 16.25 15.52
CA GLU A 165 -13.15 16.69 16.41
C GLU A 165 -11.82 16.78 15.64
N ALA A 166 -11.07 17.85 15.91
CA ALA A 166 -9.74 18.02 15.34
C ALA A 166 -8.74 17.00 15.90
N PHE A 167 -7.74 16.63 15.11
CA PHE A 167 -6.61 15.82 15.52
C PHE A 167 -5.31 16.25 14.86
#